data_ef869f44bf2550454d0d1053c069b6c9
#
_entry.id   ef869f44bf2550454d0d1053c069b6c9
#
_cell.length_a   1.000
_cell.length_b   1.000
_cell.length_c   1.000
_cell.angle_alpha   90.00
_cell.angle_beta   90.00
_cell.angle_gamma   90.00
#
_symmetry.space_group_name_H-M   'P 1'
#
loop_
_entity.id
_entity.type
_entity.pdbx_description
1 polymer ?
#
loop_
_entity_poly.entity_id
_entity_poly.type
_entity_poly.pdbx_seq_one_letter_code
_entity_poly.pdbx_strand_id
1 'polypeptide(L)'
;MSHDYSDKLLVTDMDGTLIDKNGNISEKNKAAIKEFISGGGLFTFATGRSQSVMRHFAKELGANAPAILYNGGLLYDFSADRVLEKHCIDDSAETIIRKVAESMPDMAIEIHKDGEIYEYRENKYTEYHINVVHFTPIYITDPSEVAFPWMKIGFWFESDRYDALKSFVEPLCNEHIHFLRTHKYSAELVNVNADKGNLICKLREMYNDRTIIACGDNENDLLMLKNADDSYCQANSFECAKKTAAHCLDSDCDHDFLSDVIKRIR
;
A
#
# COMPACT_ATOMS: atom_id res chain seq x y z
N MET A 1 0.19 34.77 2.80
CA MET A 1 -0.56 34.48 1.57
C MET A 1 -0.75 32.97 1.55
N SER A 2 -1.98 32.47 1.39
CA SER A 2 -2.21 31.04 1.22
C SER A 2 -1.69 30.66 -0.19
N HIS A 3 -0.91 29.57 -0.27
CA HIS A 3 -0.49 29.04 -1.55
C HIS A 3 -1.69 28.41 -2.25
N ASP A 4 -1.72 28.49 -3.59
CA ASP A 4 -2.75 27.87 -4.42
C ASP A 4 -2.24 26.50 -4.90
N TYR A 5 -2.95 25.42 -4.54
CA TYR A 5 -2.70 24.05 -4.95
C TYR A 5 -3.87 23.44 -5.72
N SER A 6 -4.79 24.31 -6.21
CA SER A 6 -6.05 23.86 -6.84
C SER A 6 -5.87 23.04 -8.12
N ASP A 7 -4.68 23.05 -8.69
CA ASP A 7 -4.27 22.25 -9.85
C ASP A 7 -3.50 20.96 -9.50
N LYS A 8 -3.43 20.56 -8.21
CA LYS A 8 -2.58 19.46 -7.75
C LYS A 8 -3.34 18.35 -7.04
N LEU A 9 -2.93 17.10 -7.31
CA LEU A 9 -3.31 15.89 -6.57
C LEU A 9 -2.04 15.22 -6.01
N LEU A 10 -1.89 15.20 -4.70
CA LEU A 10 -0.78 14.56 -4.00
C LEU A 10 -1.19 13.16 -3.53
N VAL A 11 -0.46 12.15 -3.98
CA VAL A 11 -0.63 10.74 -3.62
C VAL A 11 0.63 10.27 -2.90
N THR A 12 0.52 9.78 -1.67
CA THR A 12 1.68 9.32 -0.90
C THR A 12 1.53 7.86 -0.48
N ASP A 13 2.61 7.10 -0.57
CA ASP A 13 2.70 5.87 0.20
C ASP A 13 2.71 6.17 1.70
N MET A 14 2.43 5.15 2.51
CA MET A 14 2.28 5.28 3.96
C MET A 14 3.52 4.79 4.71
N ASP A 15 3.79 3.49 4.64
CA ASP A 15 4.79 2.81 5.47
C ASP A 15 6.22 3.04 4.95
N GLY A 16 7.02 3.76 5.71
CA GLY A 16 8.37 4.15 5.27
C GLY A 16 8.41 5.43 4.43
N THR A 17 7.25 6.01 4.08
CA THR A 17 7.15 7.28 3.33
C THR A 17 6.51 8.39 4.17
N LEU A 18 5.26 8.27 4.57
CA LEU A 18 4.56 9.24 5.42
C LEU A 18 4.63 8.87 6.91
N ILE A 19 4.57 7.58 7.21
CA ILE A 19 4.63 7.03 8.57
C ILE A 19 6.08 6.69 8.92
N ASP A 20 6.53 7.16 10.08
CA ASP A 20 7.86 6.87 10.63
C ASP A 20 7.97 5.39 11.10
N LYS A 21 9.18 4.98 11.48
CA LYS A 21 9.46 3.62 12.01
C LYS A 21 8.73 3.27 13.31
N ASN A 22 8.12 4.26 13.99
CA ASN A 22 7.35 4.07 15.22
C ASN A 22 5.83 4.05 14.97
N GLY A 23 5.39 4.13 13.71
CA GLY A 23 3.98 4.15 13.32
C GLY A 23 3.32 5.53 13.40
N ASN A 24 4.09 6.62 13.53
CA ASN A 24 3.57 7.98 13.72
C ASN A 24 3.71 8.82 12.44
N ILE A 25 2.85 9.84 12.34
CA ILE A 25 2.96 10.91 11.35
C ILE A 25 3.35 12.19 12.09
N SER A 26 4.43 12.85 11.66
CA SER A 26 4.90 14.05 12.34
C SER A 26 3.87 15.20 12.26
N GLU A 27 3.85 16.05 13.27
CA GLU A 27 2.95 17.22 13.33
C GLU A 27 3.24 18.20 12.17
N LYS A 28 4.48 18.26 11.67
CA LYS A 28 4.81 19.09 10.51
C LYS A 28 4.24 18.51 9.21
N ASN A 29 4.29 17.20 9.03
CA ASN A 29 3.64 16.54 7.89
C ASN A 29 2.13 16.76 7.94
N LYS A 30 1.47 16.59 9.12
CA LYS A 30 0.04 16.86 9.28
C LYS A 30 -0.33 18.32 8.98
N ALA A 31 0.47 19.27 9.48
CA ALA A 31 0.26 20.70 9.23
C ALA A 31 0.42 21.05 7.73
N ALA A 32 1.43 20.49 7.05
CA ALA A 32 1.67 20.70 5.64
C ALA A 32 0.54 20.12 4.77
N ILE A 33 0.05 18.92 5.07
CA ILE A 33 -1.11 18.31 4.41
C ILE A 33 -2.34 19.21 4.56
N LYS A 34 -2.60 19.70 5.78
CA LYS A 34 -3.72 20.60 6.03
C LYS A 34 -3.60 21.92 5.26
N GLU A 35 -2.40 22.52 5.19
CA GLU A 35 -2.12 23.71 4.36
C GLU A 35 -2.40 23.41 2.88
N PHE A 36 -1.91 22.28 2.36
CA PHE A 36 -2.08 21.85 0.98
C PHE A 36 -3.57 21.69 0.62
N ILE A 37 -4.34 20.99 1.46
CA ILE A 37 -5.80 20.83 1.24
C ILE A 37 -6.52 22.18 1.34
N SER A 38 -6.16 23.01 2.32
CA SER A 38 -6.78 24.34 2.49
C SER A 38 -6.49 25.29 1.31
N GLY A 39 -5.39 25.08 0.60
CA GLY A 39 -5.03 25.76 -0.65
C GLY A 39 -5.67 25.15 -1.90
N GLY A 40 -6.66 24.26 -1.76
CA GLY A 40 -7.40 23.65 -2.88
C GLY A 40 -6.79 22.36 -3.41
N GLY A 41 -5.69 21.86 -2.84
CA GLY A 41 -5.06 20.60 -3.23
C GLY A 41 -5.92 19.38 -2.90
N LEU A 42 -5.81 18.35 -3.73
CA LEU A 42 -6.36 17.02 -3.46
C LEU A 42 -5.28 16.14 -2.86
N PHE A 43 -5.61 15.44 -1.78
CA PHE A 43 -4.68 14.58 -1.04
C PHE A 43 -5.24 13.19 -0.83
N THR A 44 -4.43 12.16 -1.08
CA THR A 44 -4.80 10.77 -0.83
C THR A 44 -3.59 9.86 -0.62
N PHE A 45 -3.84 8.56 -0.42
CA PHE A 45 -2.84 7.52 -0.13
C PHE A 45 -2.79 6.45 -1.20
N ALA A 46 -1.61 5.80 -1.32
CA ALA A 46 -1.41 4.58 -2.07
C ALA A 46 -0.64 3.57 -1.20
N THR A 47 -1.32 2.58 -0.62
CA THR A 47 -0.75 1.68 0.40
C THR A 47 -1.17 0.23 0.23
N GLY A 48 -0.39 -0.69 0.82
CA GLY A 48 -0.77 -2.11 0.97
C GLY A 48 -1.85 -2.38 2.02
N ARG A 49 -2.19 -1.38 2.84
CA ARG A 49 -3.17 -1.48 3.93
C ARG A 49 -4.62 -1.53 3.41
N SER A 50 -5.53 -2.06 4.24
CA SER A 50 -6.96 -2.16 3.95
C SER A 50 -7.72 -0.86 4.25
N GLN A 51 -8.95 -0.76 3.74
CA GLN A 51 -9.83 0.40 4.01
C GLN A 51 -10.20 0.51 5.51
N SER A 52 -10.30 -0.59 6.23
CA SER A 52 -10.60 -0.57 7.67
C SER A 52 -9.46 0.08 8.46
N VAL A 53 -8.21 -0.30 8.15
CA VAL A 53 -7.00 0.26 8.76
C VAL A 53 -6.81 1.73 8.37
N MET A 54 -7.08 2.08 7.10
CA MET A 54 -6.83 3.45 6.60
C MET A 54 -7.91 4.47 6.97
N ARG A 55 -9.07 4.04 7.43
CA ARG A 55 -10.22 4.92 7.72
C ARG A 55 -9.89 6.02 8.74
N HIS A 56 -9.15 5.70 9.78
CA HIS A 56 -8.78 6.71 10.79
C HIS A 56 -7.76 7.71 10.23
N PHE A 57 -6.77 7.27 9.43
CA PHE A 57 -5.80 8.17 8.78
C PHE A 57 -6.49 9.09 7.77
N ALA A 58 -7.43 8.55 6.96
CA ALA A 58 -8.20 9.36 6.02
C ALA A 58 -8.96 10.48 6.71
N LYS A 59 -9.59 10.18 7.86
CA LYS A 59 -10.31 11.17 8.67
C LYS A 59 -9.35 12.17 9.34
N GLU A 60 -8.26 11.69 9.94
CA GLU A 60 -7.29 12.52 10.67
C GLU A 60 -6.61 13.53 9.74
N LEU A 61 -6.17 13.09 8.56
CA LEU A 61 -5.43 13.90 7.61
C LEU A 61 -6.33 14.67 6.63
N GLY A 62 -7.64 14.39 6.64
CA GLY A 62 -8.59 15.03 5.76
C GLY A 62 -8.45 14.63 4.30
N ALA A 63 -8.10 13.36 4.01
CA ALA A 63 -8.00 12.87 2.64
C ALA A 63 -9.29 13.14 1.87
N ASN A 64 -9.18 13.80 0.71
CA ASN A 64 -10.28 14.34 -0.06
C ASN A 64 -10.31 13.87 -1.53
N ALA A 65 -9.54 12.81 -1.83
CA ALA A 65 -9.59 12.06 -3.08
C ALA A 65 -9.60 10.55 -2.79
N PRO A 66 -10.05 9.69 -3.74
CA PRO A 66 -10.06 8.25 -3.54
C PRO A 66 -8.67 7.67 -3.26
N ALA A 67 -8.60 6.74 -2.32
CA ALA A 67 -7.36 6.11 -1.89
C ALA A 67 -7.09 4.80 -2.65
N ILE A 68 -5.82 4.57 -2.96
CA ILE A 68 -5.32 3.32 -3.53
C ILE A 68 -4.91 2.40 -2.37
N LEU A 69 -5.59 1.27 -2.24
CA LEU A 69 -5.44 0.33 -1.13
C LEU A 69 -5.05 -1.06 -1.64
N TYR A 70 -4.57 -1.94 -0.75
CA TYR A 70 -4.13 -3.29 -1.09
C TYR A 70 -3.13 -3.34 -2.26
N ASN A 71 -2.16 -2.39 -2.27
CA ASN A 71 -1.16 -2.26 -3.35
C ASN A 71 -1.76 -2.07 -4.75
N GLY A 72 -2.94 -1.42 -4.84
CA GLY A 72 -3.68 -1.23 -6.09
C GLY A 72 -4.81 -2.25 -6.32
N GLY A 73 -5.08 -3.12 -5.35
CA GLY A 73 -6.22 -4.04 -5.38
C GLY A 73 -7.57 -3.34 -5.20
N LEU A 74 -7.58 -2.12 -4.64
CA LEU A 74 -8.80 -1.40 -4.34
C LEU A 74 -8.63 0.11 -4.54
N LEU A 75 -9.53 0.74 -5.28
CA LEU A 75 -9.74 2.19 -5.28
C LEU A 75 -10.97 2.50 -4.45
N TYR A 76 -10.80 3.26 -3.36
CA TYR A 76 -11.83 3.47 -2.36
C TYR A 76 -12.06 4.95 -2.05
N ASP A 77 -13.31 5.39 -2.13
CA ASP A 77 -13.71 6.75 -1.75
C ASP A 77 -14.21 6.76 -0.30
N PHE A 78 -13.37 7.28 0.62
CA PHE A 78 -13.72 7.40 2.03
C PHE A 78 -14.83 8.42 2.31
N SER A 79 -15.02 9.41 1.44
CA SER A 79 -16.05 10.43 1.60
C SER A 79 -17.46 9.90 1.28
N ALA A 80 -17.55 9.07 0.26
CA ALA A 80 -18.78 8.40 -0.16
C ALA A 80 -18.96 7.00 0.41
N ASP A 81 -17.95 6.51 1.17
CA ASP A 81 -17.87 5.16 1.74
C ASP A 81 -18.17 4.06 0.72
N ARG A 82 -17.48 4.12 -0.44
CA ARG A 82 -17.74 3.20 -1.55
C ARG A 82 -16.49 2.75 -2.28
N VAL A 83 -16.57 1.54 -2.81
CA VAL A 83 -15.60 0.99 -3.77
C VAL A 83 -15.82 1.61 -5.14
N LEU A 84 -14.76 2.08 -5.77
CA LEU A 84 -14.76 2.59 -7.15
C LEU A 84 -14.20 1.57 -8.14
N GLU A 85 -13.16 0.81 -7.74
CA GLU A 85 -12.54 -0.24 -8.52
C GLU A 85 -11.99 -1.32 -7.59
N LYS A 86 -12.05 -2.61 -7.99
CA LYS A 86 -11.63 -3.73 -7.16
C LYS A 86 -11.00 -4.82 -8.02
N HIS A 87 -9.78 -5.25 -7.67
CA HIS A 87 -9.03 -6.34 -8.30
C HIS A 87 -8.78 -7.44 -7.26
N CYS A 88 -9.58 -8.49 -7.30
CA CYS A 88 -9.47 -9.64 -6.40
C CYS A 88 -8.66 -10.77 -7.04
N ILE A 89 -8.06 -11.60 -6.22
CA ILE A 89 -7.50 -12.89 -6.65
C ILE A 89 -8.61 -13.93 -6.83
N ASP A 90 -8.39 -14.88 -7.72
CA ASP A 90 -9.33 -15.96 -7.99
C ASP A 90 -9.15 -17.14 -6.99
N ASP A 91 -10.02 -18.16 -7.12
CA ASP A 91 -10.09 -19.31 -6.23
C ASP A 91 -8.89 -20.27 -6.33
N SER A 92 -8.05 -20.14 -7.35
CA SER A 92 -6.79 -20.90 -7.45
C SER A 92 -5.82 -20.56 -6.32
N ALA A 93 -5.94 -19.36 -5.71
CA ALA A 93 -5.15 -18.94 -4.57
C ALA A 93 -5.32 -19.88 -3.36
N GLU A 94 -6.49 -20.47 -3.17
CA GLU A 94 -6.72 -21.45 -2.10
C GLU A 94 -5.81 -22.68 -2.26
N THR A 95 -5.70 -23.18 -3.47
CA THR A 95 -4.80 -24.32 -3.77
C THR A 95 -3.34 -23.97 -3.47
N ILE A 96 -2.92 -22.75 -3.77
CA ILE A 96 -1.55 -22.28 -3.52
C ILE A 96 -1.27 -22.27 -2.01
N ILE A 97 -2.14 -21.64 -1.21
CA ILE A 97 -1.90 -21.51 0.24
C ILE A 97 -1.98 -22.86 0.97
N ARG A 98 -2.82 -23.79 0.53
CA ARG A 98 -2.85 -25.15 1.07
C ARG A 98 -1.53 -25.87 0.84
N LYS A 99 -0.96 -25.79 -0.37
CA LYS A 99 0.35 -26.36 -0.69
C LYS A 99 1.49 -25.72 0.11
N VAL A 100 1.44 -24.39 0.29
CA VAL A 100 2.42 -23.69 1.14
C VAL A 100 2.31 -24.15 2.59
N ALA A 101 1.10 -24.24 3.14
CA ALA A 101 0.87 -24.67 4.51
C ALA A 101 1.36 -26.10 4.79
N GLU A 102 1.25 -27.00 3.79
CA GLU A 102 1.76 -28.38 3.87
C GLU A 102 3.28 -28.46 3.75
N SER A 103 3.87 -27.71 2.79
CA SER A 103 5.29 -27.86 2.43
C SER A 103 6.20 -26.93 3.22
N MET A 104 5.67 -25.84 3.77
CA MET A 104 6.40 -24.78 4.48
C MET A 104 5.67 -24.40 5.78
N PRO A 105 5.67 -25.27 6.81
CA PRO A 105 4.90 -25.06 8.04
C PRO A 105 5.39 -23.89 8.90
N ASP A 106 6.54 -23.33 8.59
CA ASP A 106 7.13 -22.13 9.22
C ASP A 106 6.57 -20.79 8.68
N MET A 107 5.78 -20.82 7.59
CA MET A 107 5.16 -19.63 7.03
C MET A 107 3.90 -19.25 7.80
N ALA A 108 3.73 -17.96 8.14
CA ALA A 108 2.41 -17.45 8.48
C ALA A 108 1.65 -17.11 7.19
N ILE A 109 0.34 -17.31 7.20
CA ILE A 109 -0.53 -17.13 6.02
C ILE A 109 -1.78 -16.38 6.45
N GLU A 110 -1.97 -15.22 5.84
CA GLU A 110 -3.11 -14.34 6.05
C GLU A 110 -3.97 -14.25 4.79
N ILE A 111 -5.30 -14.32 4.94
CA ILE A 111 -6.27 -14.05 3.88
C ILE A 111 -6.88 -12.68 4.14
N HIS A 112 -6.78 -11.77 3.17
CA HIS A 112 -7.36 -10.43 3.28
C HIS A 112 -8.65 -10.34 2.48
N LYS A 113 -9.74 -9.92 3.12
CA LYS A 113 -11.05 -9.76 2.48
C LYS A 113 -11.86 -8.64 3.14
N ASP A 114 -12.40 -7.74 2.33
CA ASP A 114 -13.37 -6.69 2.70
C ASP A 114 -12.99 -5.85 3.94
N GLY A 115 -11.69 -5.68 4.18
CA GLY A 115 -11.13 -4.93 5.31
C GLY A 115 -10.74 -5.80 6.50
N GLU A 116 -11.09 -7.08 6.49
CA GLU A 116 -10.73 -8.05 7.52
C GLU A 116 -9.49 -8.85 7.13
N ILE A 117 -8.77 -9.34 8.13
CA ILE A 117 -7.59 -10.20 8.00
C ILE A 117 -7.86 -11.49 8.74
N TYR A 118 -7.82 -12.59 8.00
CA TYR A 118 -8.06 -13.95 8.49
C TYR A 118 -6.72 -14.67 8.61
N GLU A 119 -6.34 -15.06 9.84
CA GLU A 119 -5.12 -15.81 10.14
C GLU A 119 -5.36 -17.30 9.95
N TYR A 120 -4.77 -17.86 8.89
CA TYR A 120 -4.82 -19.30 8.61
C TYR A 120 -3.65 -20.07 9.24
N ARG A 121 -2.47 -19.44 9.28
CA ARG A 121 -1.27 -19.97 9.91
C ARG A 121 -0.52 -18.83 10.59
N GLU A 122 -0.04 -19.08 11.79
CA GLU A 122 0.69 -18.10 12.58
C GLU A 122 2.17 -18.44 12.69
N ASN A 123 2.99 -17.41 12.86
CA ASN A 123 4.36 -17.52 13.36
C ASN A 123 4.71 -16.27 14.18
N LYS A 124 5.96 -16.08 14.57
CA LYS A 124 6.39 -14.92 15.36
C LYS A 124 6.16 -13.55 14.68
N TYR A 125 5.95 -13.50 13.37
CA TYR A 125 5.67 -12.27 12.64
C TYR A 125 4.20 -11.88 12.64
N THR A 126 3.28 -12.78 12.97
CA THR A 126 1.85 -12.49 13.14
C THR A 126 1.65 -11.41 14.21
N GLU A 127 2.24 -11.59 15.41
CA GLU A 127 2.18 -10.58 16.48
C GLU A 127 2.85 -9.26 16.07
N TYR A 128 3.98 -9.31 15.36
CA TYR A 128 4.63 -8.13 14.81
C TYR A 128 3.69 -7.36 13.87
N HIS A 129 3.04 -8.05 12.92
CA HIS A 129 2.11 -7.43 11.97
C HIS A 129 0.90 -6.81 12.67
N ILE A 130 0.29 -7.51 13.61
CA ILE A 130 -0.82 -7.00 14.45
C ILE A 130 -0.43 -5.69 15.14
N ASN A 131 0.77 -5.64 15.74
CA ASN A 131 1.26 -4.48 16.48
C ASN A 131 1.62 -3.28 15.59
N VAL A 132 2.09 -3.53 14.35
CA VAL A 132 2.45 -2.45 13.41
C VAL A 132 1.22 -1.89 12.70
N VAL A 133 0.29 -2.76 12.31
CA VAL A 133 -0.89 -2.35 11.51
C VAL A 133 -2.11 -2.05 12.40
N HIS A 134 -2.12 -2.54 13.65
CA HIS A 134 -3.21 -2.36 14.62
C HIS A 134 -4.55 -2.89 14.13
N PHE A 135 -4.60 -4.15 13.72
CA PHE A 135 -5.82 -4.85 13.36
C PHE A 135 -6.17 -5.96 14.36
N THR A 136 -7.40 -6.45 14.32
CA THR A 136 -7.83 -7.61 15.09
C THR A 136 -7.97 -8.80 14.13
N PRO A 137 -7.13 -9.85 14.25
CA PRO A 137 -7.21 -11.01 13.37
C PRO A 137 -8.45 -11.86 13.64
N ILE A 138 -8.95 -12.50 12.60
CA ILE A 138 -9.95 -13.55 12.68
C ILE A 138 -9.25 -14.89 12.43
N TYR A 139 -9.15 -15.72 13.44
CA TYR A 139 -8.46 -17.01 13.32
C TYR A 139 -9.34 -18.03 12.64
N ILE A 140 -8.78 -18.73 11.65
CA ILE A 140 -9.45 -19.79 10.89
C ILE A 140 -8.59 -21.07 10.88
N THR A 141 -9.22 -22.22 10.73
CA THR A 141 -8.55 -23.51 10.66
C THR A 141 -8.47 -24.05 9.24
N ASP A 142 -9.36 -23.56 8.36
CA ASP A 142 -9.42 -23.96 6.96
C ASP A 142 -9.71 -22.73 6.08
N PRO A 143 -8.98 -22.52 4.97
CA PRO A 143 -9.22 -21.39 4.06
C PRO A 143 -10.64 -21.31 3.50
N SER A 144 -11.35 -22.44 3.37
CA SER A 144 -12.73 -22.46 2.89
C SER A 144 -13.75 -21.78 3.82
N GLU A 145 -13.35 -21.44 5.07
CA GLU A 145 -14.15 -20.63 5.98
C GLU A 145 -14.27 -19.17 5.47
N VAL A 146 -13.39 -18.74 4.56
CA VAL A 146 -13.41 -17.40 3.98
C VAL A 146 -13.92 -17.47 2.53
N ALA A 147 -15.17 -17.11 2.32
CA ALA A 147 -15.77 -17.13 0.99
C ALA A 147 -15.06 -16.16 0.02
N PHE A 148 -14.85 -16.56 -1.23
CA PHE A 148 -14.34 -15.69 -2.29
C PHE A 148 -15.30 -14.55 -2.65
N PRO A 149 -14.80 -13.46 -3.27
CA PRO A 149 -13.42 -13.23 -3.69
C PRO A 149 -12.53 -12.71 -2.53
N TRP A 150 -11.22 -13.00 -2.59
CA TRP A 150 -10.21 -12.46 -1.67
C TRP A 150 -9.45 -11.29 -2.31
N MET A 151 -9.04 -10.34 -1.48
CA MET A 151 -8.27 -9.18 -1.95
C MET A 151 -6.82 -9.55 -2.26
N LYS A 152 -6.19 -10.26 -1.31
CA LYS A 152 -4.82 -10.72 -1.39
C LYS A 152 -4.56 -11.80 -0.36
N ILE A 153 -3.43 -12.49 -0.50
CA ILE A 153 -2.84 -13.35 0.53
C ILE A 153 -1.55 -12.70 1.02
N GLY A 154 -1.34 -12.66 2.33
CA GLY A 154 -0.07 -12.30 2.96
C GLY A 154 0.68 -13.55 3.41
N PHE A 155 2.01 -13.57 3.17
CA PHE A 155 2.94 -14.54 3.74
C PHE A 155 3.94 -13.82 4.62
N TRP A 156 4.19 -14.36 5.84
CA TRP A 156 5.21 -13.83 6.73
C TRP A 156 6.23 -14.90 7.07
N PHE A 157 7.52 -14.54 6.99
CA PHE A 157 8.63 -15.50 7.03
C PHE A 157 9.95 -14.87 7.51
N GLU A 158 10.93 -15.70 7.83
CA GLU A 158 12.32 -15.28 8.01
C GLU A 158 12.93 -14.81 6.68
N SER A 159 13.73 -13.75 6.70
CA SER A 159 14.22 -13.09 5.48
C SER A 159 15.00 -13.99 4.52
N ASP A 160 15.63 -15.06 5.02
CA ASP A 160 16.35 -16.07 4.24
C ASP A 160 15.42 -17.12 3.60
N ARG A 161 14.12 -17.11 3.92
CA ARG A 161 13.12 -18.03 3.35
C ARG A 161 12.48 -17.51 2.05
N TYR A 162 12.70 -16.24 1.71
CA TYR A 162 12.05 -15.61 0.55
C TYR A 162 12.29 -16.37 -0.76
N ASP A 163 13.55 -16.70 -1.08
CA ASP A 163 13.89 -17.34 -2.35
C ASP A 163 13.28 -18.75 -2.48
N ALA A 164 13.21 -19.48 -1.34
CA ALA A 164 12.56 -20.78 -1.28
C ALA A 164 11.04 -20.65 -1.49
N LEU A 165 10.39 -19.69 -0.82
CA LEU A 165 8.96 -19.41 -0.99
C LEU A 165 8.66 -18.97 -2.42
N LYS A 166 9.44 -18.05 -2.98
CA LYS A 166 9.31 -17.57 -4.36
C LYS A 166 9.38 -18.72 -5.36
N SER A 167 10.43 -19.54 -5.27
CA SER A 167 10.64 -20.67 -6.16
C SER A 167 9.53 -21.72 -6.06
N PHE A 168 8.87 -21.83 -4.89
CA PHE A 168 7.75 -22.74 -4.68
C PHE A 168 6.43 -22.16 -5.21
N VAL A 169 6.16 -20.87 -4.96
CA VAL A 169 4.86 -20.23 -5.22
C VAL A 169 4.73 -19.77 -6.69
N GLU A 170 5.75 -19.12 -7.27
CA GLU A 170 5.66 -18.56 -8.62
C GLU A 170 5.22 -19.58 -9.69
N PRO A 171 5.70 -20.84 -9.70
CA PRO A 171 5.23 -21.84 -10.66
C PRO A 171 3.76 -22.29 -10.47
N LEU A 172 3.16 -21.97 -9.32
CA LEU A 172 1.76 -22.27 -9.01
C LEU A 172 0.81 -21.12 -9.38
N CYS A 173 1.36 -19.91 -9.61
CA CYS A 173 0.57 -18.76 -10.05
C CYS A 173 0.09 -18.95 -11.48
N ASN A 174 -1.14 -18.53 -11.73
CA ASN A 174 -1.71 -18.44 -13.07
C ASN A 174 -1.53 -17.02 -13.66
N GLU A 175 -2.14 -16.75 -14.81
CA GLU A 175 -2.08 -15.46 -15.51
C GLU A 175 -2.82 -14.32 -14.75
N HIS A 176 -3.57 -14.62 -13.70
CA HIS A 176 -4.35 -13.66 -12.91
C HIS A 176 -3.75 -13.35 -11.54
N ILE A 177 -2.77 -14.17 -11.10
CA ILE A 177 -2.15 -14.04 -9.77
C ILE A 177 -0.66 -13.73 -9.91
N HIS A 178 -0.22 -12.68 -9.23
CA HIS A 178 1.17 -12.27 -9.14
C HIS A 178 1.71 -12.45 -7.72
N PHE A 179 2.95 -12.96 -7.61
CA PHE A 179 3.68 -13.05 -6.33
C PHE A 179 4.60 -11.85 -6.20
N LEU A 180 4.38 -11.04 -5.16
CA LEU A 180 5.06 -9.76 -4.95
C LEU A 180 5.76 -9.74 -3.58
N ARG A 181 7.03 -9.33 -3.53
CA ARG A 181 7.70 -9.02 -2.25
C ARG A 181 7.29 -7.63 -1.80
N THR A 182 6.77 -7.51 -0.57
CA THR A 182 6.31 -6.22 -0.01
C THR A 182 7.18 -5.72 1.14
N HIS A 183 7.90 -6.63 1.80
CA HIS A 183 8.81 -6.28 2.90
C HIS A 183 9.92 -7.32 3.01
N LYS A 184 10.93 -7.05 3.86
CA LYS A 184 12.02 -7.99 4.16
C LYS A 184 11.51 -9.35 4.67
N TYR A 185 10.41 -9.34 5.39
CA TYR A 185 9.82 -10.51 6.06
C TYR A 185 8.45 -10.90 5.52
N SER A 186 8.00 -10.27 4.43
CA SER A 186 6.69 -10.56 3.84
C SER A 186 6.67 -10.52 2.32
N ALA A 187 5.75 -11.32 1.76
CA ALA A 187 5.38 -11.32 0.36
C ALA A 187 3.87 -11.55 0.23
N GLU A 188 3.32 -11.21 -0.92
CA GLU A 188 1.88 -11.26 -1.16
C GLU A 188 1.56 -11.99 -2.47
N LEU A 189 0.39 -12.67 -2.51
CA LEU A 189 -0.30 -12.98 -3.75
C LEU A 189 -1.36 -11.91 -3.98
N VAL A 190 -1.27 -11.26 -5.13
CA VAL A 190 -2.18 -10.19 -5.55
C VAL A 190 -2.72 -10.48 -6.95
N ASN A 191 -3.80 -9.82 -7.34
CA ASN A 191 -4.24 -9.83 -8.73
C ASN A 191 -3.19 -9.14 -9.61
N VAL A 192 -2.93 -9.64 -10.82
CA VAL A 192 -1.94 -9.04 -11.75
C VAL A 192 -2.23 -7.58 -12.11
N ASN A 193 -3.49 -7.14 -11.99
CA ASN A 193 -3.89 -5.75 -12.21
C ASN A 193 -3.81 -4.90 -10.93
N ALA A 194 -3.53 -5.53 -9.76
CA ALA A 194 -3.36 -4.82 -8.51
C ALA A 194 -1.97 -4.18 -8.47
N ASP A 195 -1.90 -2.94 -8.94
CA ASP A 195 -0.69 -2.13 -8.94
C ASP A 195 -1.04 -0.66 -8.64
N LYS A 196 -0.27 -0.01 -7.76
CA LYS A 196 -0.48 1.39 -7.41
C LYS A 196 -0.47 2.31 -8.63
N GLY A 197 0.40 2.01 -9.61
CA GLY A 197 0.53 2.80 -10.83
C GLY A 197 -0.65 2.67 -11.79
N ASN A 198 -1.32 1.52 -11.84
CA ASN A 198 -2.54 1.35 -12.62
C ASN A 198 -3.66 2.27 -12.09
N LEU A 199 -3.79 2.35 -10.77
CA LEU A 199 -4.81 3.21 -10.15
C LEU A 199 -4.44 4.70 -10.14
N ILE A 200 -3.14 5.07 -10.26
CA ILE A 200 -2.73 6.44 -10.59
C ILE A 200 -3.30 6.86 -11.96
N CYS A 201 -3.23 5.98 -12.96
CA CYS A 201 -3.83 6.26 -14.26
C CYS A 201 -5.36 6.45 -14.15
N LYS A 202 -6.01 5.71 -13.26
CA LYS A 202 -7.45 5.88 -12.98
C LYS A 202 -7.75 7.22 -12.29
N LEU A 203 -6.94 7.62 -11.32
CA LEU A 203 -7.07 8.95 -10.69
C LEU A 203 -6.85 10.07 -11.73
N ARG A 204 -5.94 9.89 -12.69
CA ARG A 204 -5.72 10.83 -13.79
C ARG A 204 -6.96 11.00 -14.67
N GLU A 205 -7.67 9.92 -14.98
CA GLU A 205 -8.94 9.99 -15.72
C GLU A 205 -10.01 10.75 -14.95
N MET A 206 -10.06 10.59 -13.61
CA MET A 206 -11.05 11.25 -12.76
C MET A 206 -10.74 12.74 -12.52
N TYR A 207 -9.45 13.11 -12.48
CA TYR A 207 -8.94 14.43 -12.15
C TYR A 207 -8.00 14.94 -13.25
N ASN A 208 -8.50 14.96 -14.49
CA ASN A 208 -7.72 15.25 -15.71
C ASN A 208 -7.20 16.69 -15.80
N ASP A 209 -7.68 17.59 -14.94
CA ASP A 209 -7.26 18.97 -14.77
C ASP A 209 -6.17 19.15 -13.68
N ARG A 210 -5.73 18.05 -13.05
CA ARG A 210 -4.77 18.07 -11.94
C ARG A 210 -3.42 17.47 -12.32
N THR A 211 -2.35 18.11 -11.85
CA THR A 211 -1.02 17.54 -11.83
C THR A 211 -0.92 16.50 -10.71
N ILE A 212 -0.64 15.25 -11.05
CA ILE A 212 -0.49 14.17 -10.07
C ILE A 212 0.95 14.13 -9.58
N ILE A 213 1.12 14.24 -8.27
CA ILE A 213 2.40 14.17 -7.58
C ILE A 213 2.40 12.91 -6.72
N ALA A 214 3.41 12.04 -6.90
CA ALA A 214 3.52 10.80 -6.15
C ALA A 214 4.74 10.79 -5.22
N CYS A 215 4.56 10.22 -4.01
CA CYS A 215 5.62 9.98 -3.05
C CYS A 215 5.68 8.49 -2.69
N GLY A 216 6.87 7.88 -2.73
CA GLY A 216 7.07 6.46 -2.41
C GLY A 216 8.53 6.13 -2.18
N ASP A 217 8.81 4.94 -1.61
CA ASP A 217 10.16 4.57 -1.22
C ASP A 217 10.61 3.16 -1.65
N ASN A 218 9.67 2.31 -2.11
CA ASN A 218 9.93 0.89 -2.29
C ASN A 218 9.55 0.36 -3.69
N GLU A 219 9.75 -0.91 -3.92
CA GLU A 219 9.55 -1.61 -5.20
C GLU A 219 8.08 -1.56 -5.66
N ASN A 220 7.12 -1.65 -4.74
CA ASN A 220 5.69 -1.55 -5.03
C ASN A 220 5.21 -0.14 -5.42
N ASP A 221 6.10 0.88 -5.32
CA ASP A 221 5.81 2.26 -5.70
C ASP A 221 6.31 2.62 -7.12
N LEU A 222 7.12 1.76 -7.75
CA LEU A 222 7.84 2.13 -8.98
C LEU A 222 6.89 2.58 -10.10
N LEU A 223 5.80 1.85 -10.34
CA LEU A 223 4.84 2.24 -11.38
C LEU A 223 4.03 3.47 -10.95
N MET A 224 3.75 3.67 -9.67
CA MET A 224 3.13 4.89 -9.15
C MET A 224 4.03 6.11 -9.41
N LEU A 225 5.32 6.03 -9.03
CA LEU A 225 6.30 7.09 -9.24
C LEU A 225 6.50 7.41 -10.73
N LYS A 226 6.50 6.38 -11.59
CA LYS A 226 6.67 6.51 -13.03
C LYS A 226 5.45 7.13 -13.73
N ASN A 227 4.24 6.79 -13.28
CA ASN A 227 2.99 7.21 -13.91
C ASN A 227 2.50 8.58 -13.41
N ALA A 228 3.08 9.13 -12.33
CA ALA A 228 2.81 10.49 -11.89
C ALA A 228 3.43 11.54 -12.83
N ASP A 229 2.94 12.78 -12.78
CA ASP A 229 3.51 13.91 -13.53
C ASP A 229 4.80 14.42 -12.87
N ASP A 230 4.86 14.32 -11.54
CA ASP A 230 6.04 14.59 -10.74
C ASP A 230 6.13 13.56 -9.61
N SER A 231 7.35 13.19 -9.18
CA SER A 231 7.52 12.13 -8.19
C SER A 231 8.71 12.35 -7.29
N TYR A 232 8.54 11.95 -6.02
CA TYR A 232 9.49 12.17 -4.95
C TYR A 232 9.79 10.90 -4.18
N CYS A 233 11.05 10.68 -3.86
CA CYS A 233 11.49 9.66 -2.90
C CYS A 233 12.44 10.26 -1.87
N GLN A 234 12.77 9.47 -0.86
CA GLN A 234 13.60 9.85 0.28
C GLN A 234 15.04 9.36 0.10
N ALA A 235 15.99 9.97 0.82
CA ALA A 235 17.40 9.55 0.80
C ALA A 235 17.60 8.08 1.25
N ASN A 236 16.73 7.59 2.16
CA ASN A 236 16.76 6.21 2.66
C ASN A 236 15.87 5.24 1.86
N SER A 237 15.22 5.69 0.78
CA SER A 237 14.44 4.83 -0.13
C SER A 237 15.30 3.75 -0.79
N PHE A 238 14.67 2.68 -1.23
CA PHE A 238 15.34 1.63 -2.01
C PHE A 238 15.93 2.21 -3.31
N GLU A 239 17.04 1.64 -3.75
CA GLU A 239 17.77 2.11 -4.94
C GLU A 239 16.91 2.11 -6.22
N CYS A 240 15.95 1.19 -6.33
CA CYS A 240 15.00 1.16 -7.44
C CYS A 240 14.07 2.38 -7.43
N ALA A 241 13.56 2.78 -6.27
CA ALA A 241 12.72 3.98 -6.13
C ALA A 241 13.53 5.26 -6.42
N LYS A 242 14.78 5.38 -5.92
CA LYS A 242 15.67 6.53 -6.21
C LYS A 242 15.99 6.69 -7.70
N LYS A 243 16.09 5.59 -8.43
CA LYS A 243 16.32 5.61 -9.89
C LYS A 243 15.07 5.95 -10.69
N THR A 244 13.89 5.77 -10.11
CA THR A 244 12.60 5.93 -10.79
C THR A 244 11.98 7.30 -10.51
N ALA A 245 12.07 7.78 -9.26
CA ALA A 245 11.52 9.08 -8.88
C ALA A 245 12.25 10.23 -9.59
N ALA A 246 11.50 11.28 -9.95
CA ALA A 246 12.05 12.49 -10.54
C ALA A 246 12.96 13.26 -9.56
N HIS A 247 12.63 13.19 -8.26
CA HIS A 247 13.36 13.88 -7.21
C HIS A 247 13.63 12.96 -6.02
N CYS A 248 14.86 12.97 -5.51
CA CYS A 248 15.25 12.36 -4.26
C CYS A 248 15.59 13.47 -3.26
N LEU A 249 14.87 13.52 -2.11
CA LEU A 249 15.11 14.52 -1.07
C LEU A 249 16.01 13.94 0.02
N ASP A 250 16.76 14.82 0.70
CA ASP A 250 17.63 14.44 1.83
C ASP A 250 16.84 14.08 3.09
N SER A 251 15.59 14.58 3.22
CA SER A 251 14.67 14.21 4.30
C SER A 251 14.04 12.84 4.09
N ASP A 252 13.64 12.19 5.19
CA ASP A 252 12.96 10.90 5.21
C ASP A 252 11.69 10.93 6.09
N CYS A 253 11.03 9.79 6.26
CA CYS A 253 9.81 9.69 7.07
C CYS A 253 10.02 10.06 8.55
N ASP A 254 11.23 9.90 9.09
CA ASP A 254 11.60 10.35 10.44
C ASP A 254 11.88 11.88 10.48
N HIS A 255 12.04 12.56 9.32
CA HIS A 255 12.48 13.96 9.18
C HIS A 255 11.57 14.81 8.27
N ASP A 256 10.26 14.67 8.43
CA ASP A 256 9.24 15.55 7.81
C ASP A 256 9.22 15.57 6.26
N PHE A 257 9.57 14.47 5.60
CA PHE A 257 9.69 14.35 4.15
C PHE A 257 8.52 14.98 3.37
N LEU A 258 7.27 14.65 3.71
CA LEU A 258 6.12 15.15 2.96
C LEU A 258 5.93 16.67 3.10
N SER A 259 6.28 17.23 4.25
CA SER A 259 6.33 18.70 4.44
C SER A 259 7.32 19.37 3.48
N ASP A 260 8.45 18.72 3.21
CA ASP A 260 9.45 19.27 2.28
C ASP A 260 9.03 19.12 0.83
N VAL A 261 8.32 18.03 0.47
CA VAL A 261 7.68 17.88 -0.85
C VAL A 261 6.67 19.01 -1.06
N ILE A 262 5.74 19.22 -0.11
CA ILE A 262 4.69 20.25 -0.23
C ILE A 262 5.30 21.65 -0.40
N LYS A 263 6.43 21.96 0.26
CA LYS A 263 7.13 23.24 0.06
C LYS A 263 7.72 23.38 -1.35
N ARG A 264 8.15 22.28 -1.99
CA ARG A 264 8.73 22.31 -3.34
C ARG A 264 7.72 22.46 -4.45
N ILE A 265 6.51 21.96 -4.25
CA ILE A 265 5.42 22.00 -5.24
C ILE A 265 4.53 23.26 -5.14
N ARG A 266 4.98 24.25 -4.38
CA ARG A 266 4.33 25.56 -4.23
C ARG A 266 4.28 26.37 -5.51
#